data_d7b2b7a2864e86ac459398c0b1876171
#
_entry.id   d7b2b7a2864e86ac459398c0b1876171
#
_cell.length_a   1.000
_cell.length_b   1.000
_cell.length_c   1.000
_cell.angle_alpha   90.00
_cell.angle_beta   90.00
_cell.angle_gamma   90.00
#
_symmetry.space_group_name_H-M   'P 1'
#
loop_
_entity.id
_entity.type
_entity.pdbx_description
1 polymer ?
#
loop_
_entity_poly.entity_id
_entity_poly.type
_entity_poly.pdbx_seq_one_letter_code
_entity_poly.pdbx_strand_id
1 'polypeptide(L)'
;ERTNTMVQGLAEAAGKIGEVVKLINNIASQTNLLALNATIEAARAGEAGKGFAVVAGEVKNLANQTARATDEISAQIAAVQSATHNAVGAIEGIGRTIGSISEIASAIAVAVEEQGAATQEIARNVQEAAQGTGLVTHNIGEVTRAASDTGSAARDVLEASNELSRQSDGLTSKVGSFLTNIRAA
;
A
#
# COMPACT_ATOMS: atom_id res chain seq x y z
N GLU A 1 -15.85 -13.12 6.74
CA GLU A 1 -17.26 -13.44 7.00
C GLU A 1 -17.42 -14.62 7.96
N ARG A 2 -16.82 -15.79 7.71
CA ARG A 2 -16.94 -17.00 8.55
C ARG A 2 -16.54 -16.79 10.01
N THR A 3 -15.45 -16.04 10.25
CA THR A 3 -14.98 -15.71 11.60
C THR A 3 -15.98 -14.83 12.34
N ASN A 4 -16.59 -13.86 11.68
CA ASN A 4 -17.58 -12.98 12.27
C ASN A 4 -18.83 -13.77 12.72
N THR A 5 -19.32 -14.66 11.86
CA THR A 5 -20.46 -15.56 12.20
C THR A 5 -20.14 -16.45 13.41
N MET A 6 -18.92 -16.98 13.51
CA MET A 6 -18.48 -17.79 14.65
C MET A 6 -18.45 -16.99 15.95
N VAL A 7 -17.93 -15.76 15.92
CA VAL A 7 -17.83 -14.89 17.11
C VAL A 7 -19.22 -14.42 17.54
N GLN A 8 -20.12 -14.13 16.61
CA GLN A 8 -21.52 -13.83 16.92
C GLN A 8 -22.23 -15.02 17.58
N GLY A 9 -22.02 -16.23 17.06
CA GLY A 9 -22.54 -17.45 17.70
C GLY A 9 -22.02 -17.65 19.13
N LEU A 10 -20.76 -17.29 19.40
CA LEU A 10 -20.19 -17.33 20.74
C LEU A 10 -20.87 -16.30 21.68
N ALA A 11 -21.16 -15.09 21.16
CA ALA A 11 -21.88 -14.07 21.93
C ALA A 11 -23.28 -14.54 22.33
N GLU A 12 -24.03 -15.16 21.40
CA GLU A 12 -25.35 -15.73 21.71
C GLU A 12 -25.27 -16.86 22.73
N ALA A 13 -24.30 -17.77 22.59
CA ALA A 13 -24.10 -18.87 23.51
C ALA A 13 -23.80 -18.34 24.93
N ALA A 14 -22.91 -17.35 25.04
CA ALA A 14 -22.61 -16.71 26.33
C ALA A 14 -23.83 -15.99 26.91
N GLY A 15 -24.69 -15.40 26.09
CA GLY A 15 -25.97 -14.84 26.51
C GLY A 15 -26.89 -15.88 27.13
N LYS A 16 -27.10 -17.01 26.46
CA LYS A 16 -27.95 -18.13 26.97
C LYS A 16 -27.38 -18.72 28.24
N ILE A 17 -26.06 -18.88 28.37
CA ILE A 17 -25.45 -19.34 29.62
C ILE A 17 -25.71 -18.34 30.73
N GLY A 18 -25.62 -17.04 30.50
CA GLY A 18 -25.92 -16.01 31.48
C GLY A 18 -27.37 -16.09 32.01
N GLU A 19 -28.35 -16.38 31.14
CA GLU A 19 -29.75 -16.59 31.56
C GLU A 19 -29.89 -17.82 32.44
N VAL A 20 -29.24 -18.93 32.08
CA VAL A 20 -29.26 -20.16 32.89
C VAL A 20 -28.62 -19.94 34.28
N VAL A 21 -27.51 -19.21 34.34
CA VAL A 21 -26.84 -18.90 35.62
C VAL A 21 -27.71 -18.03 36.50
N LYS A 22 -28.43 -17.05 35.96
CA LYS A 22 -29.44 -16.26 36.72
C LYS A 22 -30.56 -17.14 37.26
N LEU A 23 -31.04 -18.11 36.48
CA LEU A 23 -32.07 -19.05 36.95
C LEU A 23 -31.56 -19.91 38.11
N ILE A 24 -30.30 -20.42 38.01
CA ILE A 24 -29.68 -21.21 39.06
C ILE A 24 -29.53 -20.37 40.37
N ASN A 25 -29.12 -19.11 40.27
CA ASN A 25 -29.00 -18.19 41.38
C ASN A 25 -30.37 -17.96 42.07
N ASN A 26 -31.44 -17.78 41.29
CA ASN A 26 -32.79 -17.66 41.78
C ASN A 26 -33.26 -18.95 42.53
N ILE A 27 -32.94 -20.13 41.93
CA ILE A 27 -33.24 -21.42 42.61
C ILE A 27 -32.46 -21.55 43.92
N ALA A 28 -31.19 -21.19 43.95
CA ALA A 28 -30.37 -21.18 45.16
C ALA A 28 -30.97 -20.28 46.25
N SER A 29 -31.41 -19.08 45.87
CA SER A 29 -32.06 -18.12 46.75
C SER A 29 -33.40 -18.66 47.32
N GLN A 30 -34.23 -19.30 46.48
CA GLN A 30 -35.47 -19.94 46.90
C GLN A 30 -35.19 -21.12 47.81
N THR A 31 -34.17 -21.94 47.49
CA THR A 31 -33.75 -23.08 48.31
C THR A 31 -33.25 -22.63 49.69
N ASN A 32 -32.51 -21.53 49.74
CA ASN A 32 -32.04 -20.94 51.01
C ASN A 32 -33.24 -20.48 51.90
N LEU A 33 -34.28 -19.86 51.30
CA LEU A 33 -35.47 -19.46 51.97
C LEU A 33 -36.30 -20.68 52.48
N LEU A 34 -36.42 -21.73 51.68
CA LEU A 34 -37.07 -22.97 52.07
C LEU A 34 -36.36 -23.67 53.28
N ALA A 35 -35.03 -23.72 53.17
CA ALA A 35 -34.16 -24.26 54.19
C ALA A 35 -34.27 -23.45 55.55
N LEU A 36 -34.38 -22.13 55.45
CA LEU A 36 -34.58 -21.25 56.55
C LEU A 36 -35.95 -21.55 57.24
N ASN A 37 -37.02 -21.67 56.45
CA ASN A 37 -38.34 -21.99 56.94
C ASN A 37 -38.35 -23.38 57.61
N ALA A 38 -37.67 -24.37 57.00
CA ALA A 38 -37.51 -25.70 57.58
C ALA A 38 -36.73 -25.67 58.90
N THR A 39 -35.71 -24.82 59.04
CA THR A 39 -34.94 -24.64 60.25
C THR A 39 -35.81 -24.04 61.35
N ILE A 40 -36.68 -23.08 61.04
CA ILE A 40 -37.62 -22.46 61.97
C ILE A 40 -38.63 -23.49 62.48
N GLU A 41 -39.20 -24.30 61.59
CA GLU A 41 -40.22 -25.32 62.02
C GLU A 41 -39.55 -26.47 62.77
N ALA A 42 -38.34 -26.84 62.46
CA ALA A 42 -37.57 -27.80 63.23
C ALA A 42 -37.32 -27.31 64.68
N ALA A 43 -36.98 -26.03 64.85
CA ALA A 43 -36.85 -25.43 66.18
C ALA A 43 -38.15 -25.41 66.95
N ARG A 44 -39.26 -25.23 66.24
CA ARG A 44 -40.61 -25.25 66.83
C ARG A 44 -41.03 -26.62 67.34
N ALA A 45 -40.56 -27.70 66.74
CA ALA A 45 -40.81 -29.09 67.13
C ALA A 45 -39.96 -29.58 68.36
N GLY A 46 -39.05 -28.75 68.87
CA GLY A 46 -38.22 -29.03 70.05
C GLY A 46 -37.30 -30.22 69.84
N GLU A 47 -37.25 -31.13 70.84
CA GLU A 47 -36.37 -32.33 70.76
C GLU A 47 -36.64 -33.23 69.52
N ALA A 48 -37.90 -33.34 69.05
CA ALA A 48 -38.27 -34.15 67.91
C ALA A 48 -37.75 -33.56 66.55
N GLY A 49 -37.47 -32.25 66.54
CA GLY A 49 -37.03 -31.56 65.36
C GLY A 49 -35.50 -31.53 65.17
N LYS A 50 -34.68 -31.97 66.10
CA LYS A 50 -33.22 -31.85 66.10
C LYS A 50 -32.57 -32.44 64.80
N GLY A 51 -32.96 -33.62 64.40
CA GLY A 51 -32.42 -34.26 63.16
C GLY A 51 -32.78 -33.50 61.89
N PHE A 52 -33.99 -32.93 61.84
CA PHE A 52 -34.47 -32.13 60.72
C PHE A 52 -33.79 -30.77 60.66
N ALA A 53 -33.47 -30.16 61.80
CA ALA A 53 -32.69 -28.91 61.85
C ALA A 53 -31.29 -29.05 61.26
N VAL A 54 -30.58 -30.18 61.45
CA VAL A 54 -29.27 -30.45 60.87
C VAL A 54 -29.35 -30.54 59.36
N VAL A 55 -30.33 -31.27 58.82
CA VAL A 55 -30.54 -31.38 57.38
C VAL A 55 -30.90 -30.00 56.77
N ALA A 56 -31.80 -29.27 57.43
CA ALA A 56 -32.16 -27.94 56.97
C ALA A 56 -30.94 -26.97 56.95
N GLY A 57 -30.06 -27.07 57.95
CA GLY A 57 -28.84 -26.32 58.05
C GLY A 57 -27.87 -26.65 56.90
N GLU A 58 -27.75 -27.94 56.57
CA GLU A 58 -26.87 -28.37 55.42
C GLU A 58 -27.45 -27.92 54.11
N VAL A 59 -28.73 -28.02 53.86
CA VAL A 59 -29.40 -27.52 52.66
C VAL A 59 -29.21 -26.01 52.52
N LYS A 60 -29.32 -25.25 53.61
CA LYS A 60 -29.06 -23.81 53.60
C LYS A 60 -27.62 -23.49 53.25
N ASN A 61 -26.65 -24.25 53.78
CA ASN A 61 -25.24 -24.07 53.47
C ASN A 61 -24.95 -24.34 51.99
N LEU A 62 -25.49 -25.44 51.45
CA LEU A 62 -25.37 -25.81 50.04
C LEU A 62 -26.00 -24.74 49.10
N ALA A 63 -27.16 -24.19 49.48
CA ALA A 63 -27.79 -23.11 48.74
C ALA A 63 -26.90 -21.85 48.68
N ASN A 64 -26.29 -21.47 49.82
CA ASN A 64 -25.36 -20.35 49.90
C ASN A 64 -24.08 -20.61 49.05
N GLN A 65 -23.54 -21.82 49.05
CA GLN A 65 -22.39 -22.18 48.21
C GLN A 65 -22.76 -22.12 46.73
N THR A 66 -23.94 -22.61 46.37
CA THR A 66 -24.47 -22.54 45.01
C THR A 66 -24.61 -21.09 44.55
N ALA A 67 -25.15 -20.20 45.37
CA ALA A 67 -25.28 -18.78 45.06
C ALA A 67 -23.90 -18.14 44.79
N ARG A 68 -22.90 -18.39 45.64
CA ARG A 68 -21.55 -17.87 45.44
C ARG A 68 -20.91 -18.39 44.14
N ALA A 69 -21.05 -19.69 43.88
CA ALA A 69 -20.50 -20.27 42.63
C ALA A 69 -21.18 -19.68 41.39
N THR A 70 -22.49 -19.42 41.42
CA THR A 70 -23.21 -18.76 40.32
C THR A 70 -22.81 -17.30 40.14
N ASP A 71 -22.49 -16.57 41.20
CA ASP A 71 -21.98 -15.20 41.11
C ASP A 71 -20.60 -15.18 40.43
N GLU A 72 -19.72 -16.11 40.78
CA GLU A 72 -18.41 -16.25 40.14
C GLU A 72 -18.54 -16.60 38.63
N ILE A 73 -19.44 -17.53 38.29
CA ILE A 73 -19.72 -17.88 36.88
C ILE A 73 -20.31 -16.68 36.15
N SER A 74 -21.20 -15.90 36.76
CA SER A 74 -21.78 -14.69 36.18
C SER A 74 -20.68 -13.67 35.80
N ALA A 75 -19.71 -13.48 36.69
CA ALA A 75 -18.58 -12.59 36.43
C ALA A 75 -17.71 -13.09 35.22
N GLN A 76 -17.47 -14.41 35.14
CA GLN A 76 -16.75 -15.00 34.03
C GLN A 76 -17.50 -14.86 32.69
N ILE A 77 -18.81 -15.09 32.69
CA ILE A 77 -19.67 -14.93 31.51
C ILE A 77 -19.66 -13.48 31.03
N ALA A 78 -19.75 -12.50 31.96
CA ALA A 78 -19.63 -11.08 31.60
C ALA A 78 -18.28 -10.75 30.94
N ALA A 79 -17.19 -11.32 31.46
CA ALA A 79 -15.86 -11.17 30.86
C ALA A 79 -15.79 -11.78 29.46
N VAL A 80 -16.36 -12.98 29.25
CA VAL A 80 -16.44 -13.61 27.91
C VAL A 80 -17.24 -12.76 26.93
N GLN A 81 -18.40 -12.23 27.38
CA GLN A 81 -19.24 -11.35 26.54
C GLN A 81 -18.48 -10.08 26.10
N SER A 82 -17.76 -9.44 27.05
CA SER A 82 -16.95 -8.27 26.78
C SER A 82 -15.82 -8.59 25.77
N ALA A 83 -15.08 -9.68 25.98
CA ALA A 83 -14.03 -10.11 25.08
C ALA A 83 -14.55 -10.41 23.67
N THR A 84 -15.72 -11.06 23.59
CA THR A 84 -16.38 -11.38 22.31
C THR A 84 -16.82 -10.10 21.58
N HIS A 85 -17.39 -9.13 22.29
CA HIS A 85 -17.76 -7.83 21.72
C HIS A 85 -16.54 -7.09 21.14
N ASN A 86 -15.44 -7.07 21.88
CA ASN A 86 -14.19 -6.47 21.40
C ASN A 86 -13.63 -7.19 20.17
N ALA A 87 -13.74 -8.52 20.11
CA ALA A 87 -13.33 -9.30 18.95
C ALA A 87 -14.17 -8.99 17.71
N VAL A 88 -15.50 -8.80 17.83
CA VAL A 88 -16.37 -8.35 16.74
C VAL A 88 -15.90 -6.99 16.20
N GLY A 89 -15.67 -6.02 17.08
CA GLY A 89 -15.19 -4.69 16.66
C GLY A 89 -13.83 -4.73 15.95
N ALA A 90 -12.92 -5.59 16.42
CA ALA A 90 -11.63 -5.79 15.76
C ALA A 90 -11.78 -6.40 14.34
N ILE A 91 -12.66 -7.41 14.18
CA ILE A 91 -12.96 -8.03 12.88
C ILE A 91 -13.57 -7.03 11.91
N GLU A 92 -14.48 -6.18 12.35
CA GLU A 92 -15.05 -5.10 11.54
C GLU A 92 -13.98 -4.08 11.11
N GLY A 93 -13.05 -3.75 12.01
CA GLY A 93 -11.88 -2.91 11.70
C GLY A 93 -11.01 -3.50 10.60
N ILE A 94 -10.70 -4.81 10.69
CA ILE A 94 -9.96 -5.54 9.66
C ILE A 94 -10.72 -5.51 8.33
N GLY A 95 -12.03 -5.70 8.34
CA GLY A 95 -12.87 -5.64 7.13
C GLY A 95 -12.74 -4.29 6.41
N ARG A 96 -12.79 -3.18 7.15
CA ARG A 96 -12.59 -1.83 6.58
C ARG A 96 -11.19 -1.67 5.98
N THR A 97 -10.16 -2.13 6.69
CA THR A 97 -8.77 -2.07 6.20
C THR A 97 -8.59 -2.86 4.90
N ILE A 98 -9.19 -4.06 4.80
CA ILE A 98 -9.15 -4.86 3.56
C ILE A 98 -9.87 -4.13 2.41
N GLY A 99 -11.00 -3.47 2.69
CA GLY A 99 -11.68 -2.62 1.71
C GLY A 99 -10.77 -1.52 1.16
N SER A 100 -10.12 -0.76 2.04
CA SER A 100 -9.17 0.30 1.65
C SER A 100 -7.97 -0.24 0.87
N ILE A 101 -7.43 -1.42 1.23
CA ILE A 101 -6.35 -2.07 0.48
C ILE A 101 -6.81 -2.41 -0.94
N SER A 102 -8.04 -2.90 -1.11
CA SER A 102 -8.60 -3.22 -2.43
C SER A 102 -8.75 -1.97 -3.31
N GLU A 103 -9.20 -0.85 -2.74
CA GLU A 103 -9.29 0.43 -3.45
C GLU A 103 -7.92 0.94 -3.89
N ILE A 104 -6.92 0.89 -2.99
CA ILE A 104 -5.54 1.28 -3.30
C ILE A 104 -4.94 0.37 -4.38
N ALA A 105 -5.16 -0.95 -4.30
CA ALA A 105 -4.69 -1.89 -5.31
C ALA A 105 -5.27 -1.60 -6.70
N SER A 106 -6.55 -1.23 -6.77
CA SER A 106 -7.21 -0.82 -8.01
C SER A 106 -6.62 0.48 -8.58
N ALA A 107 -6.35 1.47 -7.72
CA ALA A 107 -5.71 2.72 -8.14
C ALA A 107 -4.27 2.49 -8.64
N ILE A 108 -3.51 1.60 -8.00
CA ILE A 108 -2.16 1.21 -8.44
C ILE A 108 -2.22 0.52 -9.81
N ALA A 109 -3.19 -0.36 -10.04
CA ALA A 109 -3.34 -1.03 -11.34
C ALA A 109 -3.54 -0.01 -12.48
N VAL A 110 -4.41 0.98 -12.29
CA VAL A 110 -4.63 2.08 -13.26
C VAL A 110 -3.35 2.89 -13.48
N ALA A 111 -2.64 3.26 -12.41
CA ALA A 111 -1.39 4.02 -12.52
C ALA A 111 -0.29 3.24 -13.27
N VAL A 112 -0.21 1.91 -13.08
CA VAL A 112 0.73 1.05 -13.82
C VAL A 112 0.39 0.99 -15.31
N GLU A 113 -0.89 0.93 -15.69
CA GLU A 113 -1.31 1.00 -17.09
C GLU A 113 -0.93 2.34 -17.75
N GLU A 114 -1.18 3.46 -17.06
CA GLU A 114 -0.78 4.80 -17.52
C GLU A 114 0.74 4.93 -17.67
N GLN A 115 1.52 4.42 -16.69
CA GLN A 115 2.98 4.37 -16.79
C GLN A 115 3.46 3.52 -17.97
N GLY A 116 2.79 2.40 -18.24
CA GLY A 116 3.08 1.56 -19.39
C GLY A 116 2.91 2.31 -20.71
N ALA A 117 1.81 3.06 -20.87
CA ALA A 117 1.57 3.88 -22.05
C ALA A 117 2.62 5.01 -22.21
N ALA A 118 2.92 5.74 -21.13
CA ALA A 118 3.95 6.78 -21.12
C ALA A 118 5.35 6.24 -21.45
N THR A 119 5.70 5.06 -20.93
CA THR A 119 6.98 4.41 -21.24
C THR A 119 7.10 4.03 -22.72
N GLN A 120 6.02 3.58 -23.35
CA GLN A 120 5.99 3.30 -24.79
C GLN A 120 6.15 4.58 -25.63
N GLU A 121 5.56 5.68 -25.21
CA GLU A 121 5.73 6.98 -25.86
C GLU A 121 7.17 7.49 -25.74
N ILE A 122 7.77 7.39 -24.54
CA ILE A 122 9.18 7.72 -24.32
C ILE A 122 10.10 6.88 -25.23
N ALA A 123 9.86 5.58 -25.36
CA ALA A 123 10.64 4.70 -26.22
C ALA A 123 10.58 5.14 -27.69
N ARG A 124 9.39 5.55 -28.19
CA ARG A 124 9.25 6.10 -29.56
C ARG A 124 10.01 7.40 -29.72
N ASN A 125 9.89 8.33 -28.78
CA ASN A 125 10.60 9.62 -28.83
C ASN A 125 12.12 9.43 -28.81
N VAL A 126 12.63 8.48 -28.05
CA VAL A 126 14.07 8.13 -28.03
C VAL A 126 14.51 7.58 -29.38
N GLN A 127 13.71 6.74 -30.07
CA GLN A 127 14.01 6.24 -31.39
C GLN A 127 14.05 7.36 -32.45
N GLU A 128 13.07 8.28 -32.38
CA GLU A 128 13.05 9.45 -33.29
C GLU A 128 14.25 10.37 -33.04
N ALA A 129 14.62 10.63 -31.81
CA ALA A 129 15.80 11.41 -31.44
C ALA A 129 17.11 10.74 -31.96
N ALA A 130 17.21 9.41 -31.84
CA ALA A 130 18.35 8.67 -32.37
C ALA A 130 18.46 8.77 -33.90
N GLN A 131 17.32 8.66 -34.62
CA GLN A 131 17.28 8.86 -36.07
C GLN A 131 17.66 10.30 -36.45
N GLY A 132 17.13 11.32 -35.75
CA GLY A 132 17.50 12.71 -35.96
C GLY A 132 18.97 12.97 -35.71
N THR A 133 19.58 12.38 -34.71
CA THR A 133 21.03 12.47 -34.43
C THR A 133 21.86 11.83 -35.56
N GLY A 134 21.39 10.70 -36.10
CA GLY A 134 22.01 10.08 -37.28
C GLY A 134 22.02 10.98 -38.51
N LEU A 135 20.89 11.66 -38.79
CA LEU A 135 20.80 12.65 -39.90
C LEU A 135 21.72 13.85 -39.67
N VAL A 136 21.80 14.37 -38.46
CA VAL A 136 22.72 15.47 -38.12
C VAL A 136 24.19 15.05 -38.38
N THR A 137 24.58 13.84 -37.99
CA THR A 137 25.93 13.30 -38.22
C THR A 137 26.22 13.18 -39.70
N HIS A 138 25.25 12.71 -40.49
CA HIS A 138 25.39 12.62 -41.95
C HIS A 138 25.59 14.01 -42.58
N ASN A 139 24.76 14.99 -42.25
CA ASN A 139 24.84 16.36 -42.75
C ASN A 139 26.17 17.06 -42.37
N ILE A 140 26.69 16.81 -41.15
CA ILE A 140 28.01 17.31 -40.75
C ILE A 140 29.11 16.71 -41.64
N GLY A 141 28.99 15.43 -42.00
CA GLY A 141 29.91 14.80 -42.97
C GLY A 141 29.89 15.47 -44.35
N GLU A 142 28.70 15.81 -44.85
CA GLU A 142 28.55 16.52 -46.13
C GLU A 142 29.09 17.95 -46.08
N VAL A 143 28.82 18.69 -45.00
CA VAL A 143 29.36 20.05 -44.78
C VAL A 143 30.90 20.01 -44.73
N THR A 144 31.48 19.02 -44.06
CA THR A 144 32.93 18.84 -43.95
C THR A 144 33.55 18.57 -45.34
N ARG A 145 32.90 17.77 -46.17
CA ARG A 145 33.34 17.51 -47.55
C ARG A 145 33.27 18.77 -48.40
N ALA A 146 32.14 19.48 -48.38
CA ALA A 146 31.97 20.73 -49.12
C ALA A 146 32.97 21.82 -48.67
N ALA A 147 33.30 21.91 -47.40
CA ALA A 147 34.33 22.82 -46.89
C ALA A 147 35.73 22.42 -47.42
N SER A 148 36.03 21.13 -47.47
CA SER A 148 37.30 20.64 -48.07
C SER A 148 37.40 20.96 -49.53
N ASP A 149 36.34 20.73 -50.31
CA ASP A 149 36.28 21.03 -51.73
C ASP A 149 36.43 22.54 -52.01
N THR A 150 35.76 23.36 -51.20
CA THR A 150 35.86 24.82 -51.22
C THR A 150 37.32 25.29 -50.96
N GLY A 151 37.96 24.68 -49.93
CA GLY A 151 39.38 24.96 -49.64
C GLY A 151 40.34 24.53 -50.74
N SER A 152 39.98 23.47 -51.46
CA SER A 152 40.78 23.05 -52.66
C SER A 152 40.65 24.07 -53.84
N ALA A 153 39.36 24.41 -54.12
CA ALA A 153 39.08 25.39 -55.16
C ALA A 153 39.71 26.78 -54.89
N ALA A 154 39.75 27.20 -53.64
CA ALA A 154 40.40 28.44 -53.22
C ALA A 154 41.92 28.40 -53.44
N ARG A 155 42.58 27.25 -53.28
CA ARG A 155 43.99 27.05 -53.57
C ARG A 155 44.26 27.12 -55.09
N ASP A 156 43.42 26.49 -55.89
CA ASP A 156 43.53 26.51 -57.35
C ASP A 156 43.39 27.94 -57.89
N VAL A 157 42.45 28.73 -57.39
CA VAL A 157 42.25 30.15 -57.67
C VAL A 157 43.49 30.98 -57.27
N LEU A 158 44.10 30.72 -56.14
CA LEU A 158 45.33 31.41 -55.69
C LEU A 158 46.49 31.06 -56.59
N GLU A 159 46.67 29.82 -57.02
CA GLU A 159 47.71 29.40 -57.93
C GLU A 159 47.55 30.06 -59.31
N ALA A 160 46.33 30.04 -59.89
CA ALA A 160 46.03 30.74 -61.14
C ALA A 160 46.28 32.25 -61.07
N SER A 161 45.90 32.88 -59.89
CA SER A 161 46.19 34.31 -59.67
C SER A 161 47.67 34.61 -59.63
N ASN A 162 48.49 33.77 -58.98
CA ASN A 162 49.95 33.91 -58.97
C ASN A 162 50.56 33.71 -60.33
N GLU A 163 50.04 32.78 -61.12
CA GLU A 163 50.52 32.57 -62.55
C GLU A 163 50.16 33.75 -63.41
N LEU A 164 48.97 34.31 -63.29
CA LEU A 164 48.50 35.49 -63.99
C LEU A 164 49.39 36.71 -63.66
N SER A 165 49.77 36.88 -62.39
CA SER A 165 50.69 37.93 -61.93
C SER A 165 52.04 37.80 -62.60
N ARG A 166 52.62 36.57 -62.65
CA ARG A 166 53.90 36.31 -63.33
C ARG A 166 53.86 36.60 -64.84
N GLN A 167 52.74 36.21 -65.48
CA GLN A 167 52.56 36.50 -66.94
C GLN A 167 52.40 37.99 -67.19
N SER A 168 51.73 38.72 -66.31
CA SER A 168 51.61 40.19 -66.40
C SER A 168 52.94 40.90 -66.24
N ASP A 169 53.75 40.47 -65.24
CA ASP A 169 55.11 40.99 -65.11
C ASP A 169 56.02 40.70 -66.28
N GLY A 170 55.93 39.48 -66.81
CA GLY A 170 56.60 39.06 -68.00
C GLY A 170 56.18 39.89 -69.22
N LEU A 171 54.88 40.18 -69.36
CA LEU A 171 54.39 41.03 -70.49
C LEU A 171 54.86 42.48 -70.30
N THR A 172 54.82 43.02 -69.08
CA THR A 172 55.33 44.37 -68.82
C THR A 172 56.80 44.51 -69.17
N SER A 173 57.62 43.52 -68.83
CA SER A 173 59.06 43.49 -69.16
C SER A 173 59.27 43.42 -70.72
N LYS A 174 58.49 42.58 -71.37
CA LYS A 174 58.57 42.48 -72.87
C LYS A 174 58.18 43.78 -73.57
N VAL A 175 57.08 44.42 -73.11
CA VAL A 175 56.63 45.72 -73.63
C VAL A 175 57.70 46.82 -73.35
N GLY A 176 58.23 46.85 -72.16
CA GLY A 176 59.33 47.77 -71.83
C GLY A 176 60.58 47.61 -72.72
N SER A 177 60.99 46.36 -72.87
CA SER A 177 62.10 46.07 -73.80
C SER A 177 61.81 46.46 -75.23
N PHE A 178 60.57 46.16 -75.70
CA PHE A 178 60.19 46.57 -77.11
C PHE A 178 60.19 48.10 -77.27
N LEU A 179 59.62 48.83 -76.33
CA LEU A 179 59.63 50.30 -76.34
C LEU A 179 61.08 50.89 -76.28
N THR A 180 61.98 50.27 -75.54
CA THR A 180 63.39 50.67 -75.47
C THR A 180 64.03 50.45 -76.79
N ASN A 181 63.85 49.31 -77.42
CA ASN A 181 64.39 49.00 -78.76
C ASN A 181 63.86 49.94 -79.88
N ILE A 182 62.59 50.33 -79.85
CA ILE A 182 62.04 51.31 -80.76
C ILE A 182 62.66 52.72 -80.56
N ARG A 183 62.93 53.08 -79.34
CA ARG A 183 63.56 54.41 -79.08
C ARG A 183 65.03 54.50 -79.43
N ALA A 184 65.68 53.33 -79.59
CA ALA A 184 67.11 53.23 -79.93
C ALA A 184 67.40 53.09 -81.45
N ALA A 185 66.32 52.85 -82.20
CA ALA A 185 66.33 52.80 -83.65
C ALA A 185 65.96 54.16 -84.27
#